data_c7a7a05e5c3918cef7d9383ab32c9c72
#
_entry.id   c7a7a05e5c3918cef7d9383ab32c9c72
#
_cell.length_a   1.000
_cell.length_b   1.000
_cell.length_c   1.000
_cell.angle_alpha   90.00
_cell.angle_beta   90.00
_cell.angle_gamma   90.00
#
_symmetry.space_group_name_H-M   'P 1'
#
loop_
_entity.id
_entity.type
_entity.pdbx_description
1 polymer ?
#
loop_
_entity_poly.entity_id
_entity_poly.type
_entity_poly.pdbx_seq_one_letter_code
_entity_poly.pdbx_strand_id
1 'polypeptide(L)'
;AGYDSNEGTARVFIVNLLDCSVMYTFGNNDEFSLRGNLSYFDSSALVDAETDTLIYPGENGILYLMKLNTQYDEKGGTLSIAPGNIVKWHYYGTRSSTSSFWIGMEDSAAIYKGYLFVADNGGNLMCMDIKTLQLVWVQDILDDSNSTPVLSVENGKLYIYVSTSFRLGWRSSDTATVPVWKINAETGEIIWQQDY
;
A
#
# COMPACT_ATOMS: atom_id res chain seq x y z
N ALA A 1 9.70 4.48 -8.57
CA ALA A 1 8.88 5.68 -8.85
C ALA A 1 9.78 6.86 -9.22
N GLY A 2 9.25 7.83 -9.93
CA GLY A 2 9.97 9.04 -10.33
C GLY A 2 9.04 10.24 -10.28
N TYR A 3 9.60 11.39 -9.92
CA TYR A 3 8.91 12.67 -9.93
C TYR A 3 9.36 13.48 -11.14
N ASP A 4 8.43 13.96 -11.94
CA ASP A 4 8.71 14.89 -13.02
C ASP A 4 8.38 16.31 -12.55
N SER A 5 9.43 17.10 -12.28
CA SER A 5 9.28 18.48 -11.80
C SER A 5 8.65 19.43 -12.83
N ASN A 6 8.70 19.09 -14.11
CA ASN A 6 8.11 19.93 -15.17
C ASN A 6 6.60 19.71 -15.28
N GLU A 7 6.16 18.47 -15.05
CA GLU A 7 4.73 18.10 -15.09
C GLU A 7 4.09 18.12 -13.70
N GLY A 8 4.88 18.19 -12.63
CA GLY A 8 4.40 18.17 -11.25
C GLY A 8 3.75 16.86 -10.84
N THR A 9 4.13 15.75 -11.50
CA THR A 9 3.48 14.44 -11.30
C THR A 9 4.52 13.35 -11.10
N ALA A 10 4.20 12.39 -10.23
CA ALA A 10 4.98 11.18 -10.07
C ALA A 10 4.47 10.09 -11.01
N ARG A 11 5.39 9.20 -11.39
CA ARG A 11 5.10 8.05 -12.26
C ARG A 11 5.76 6.80 -11.70
N VAL A 12 5.12 5.67 -11.90
CA VAL A 12 5.69 4.35 -11.67
C VAL A 12 6.09 3.77 -13.01
N PHE A 13 7.30 3.22 -13.09
CA PHE A 13 7.85 2.60 -14.29
C PHE A 13 8.13 1.13 -14.04
N ILE A 14 7.77 0.27 -14.98
CA ILE A 14 8.31 -1.07 -15.10
C ILE A 14 9.40 -1.01 -16.17
N VAL A 15 10.63 -1.38 -15.80
CA VAL A 15 11.81 -1.23 -16.65
C VAL A 15 12.43 -2.61 -16.89
N ASN A 16 12.75 -2.91 -18.15
CA ASN A 16 13.53 -4.07 -18.50
C ASN A 16 15.00 -3.85 -18.09
N LEU A 17 15.52 -4.72 -17.24
CA LEU A 17 16.89 -4.59 -16.73
C LEU A 17 17.98 -4.99 -17.76
N LEU A 18 17.62 -5.64 -18.87
CA LEU A 18 18.59 -6.04 -19.88
C LEU A 18 19.01 -4.88 -20.78
N ASP A 19 18.07 -4.00 -21.10
CA ASP A 19 18.27 -2.91 -22.05
C ASP A 19 17.82 -1.54 -21.53
N CYS A 20 17.36 -1.49 -20.27
CA CYS A 20 16.83 -0.29 -19.61
C CYS A 20 15.61 0.33 -20.32
N SER A 21 14.92 -0.41 -21.18
CA SER A 21 13.70 0.08 -21.81
C SER A 21 12.54 0.16 -20.83
N VAL A 22 11.70 1.20 -20.95
CA VAL A 22 10.47 1.32 -20.18
C VAL A 22 9.40 0.44 -20.83
N MET A 23 8.96 -0.58 -20.10
CA MET A 23 7.95 -1.53 -20.57
C MET A 23 6.53 -1.03 -20.30
N TYR A 24 6.33 -0.35 -19.16
CA TYR A 24 5.02 0.13 -18.73
C TYR A 24 5.15 1.33 -17.81
N THR A 25 4.16 2.24 -17.86
CA THR A 25 4.11 3.44 -16.99
C THR A 25 2.69 3.66 -16.50
N PHE A 26 2.53 4.02 -15.23
CA PHE A 26 1.23 4.37 -14.65
C PHE A 26 1.37 5.40 -13.52
N GLY A 27 0.25 5.88 -13.00
CA GLY A 27 0.17 6.80 -11.85
C GLY A 27 0.29 8.28 -12.22
N ASN A 28 0.57 8.62 -13.47
CA ASN A 28 0.66 10.01 -13.91
C ASN A 28 -0.72 10.59 -14.19
N ASN A 29 -1.06 11.72 -13.55
CA ASN A 29 -2.34 12.43 -13.73
C ASN A 29 -3.54 11.47 -13.73
N ASP A 30 -3.57 10.57 -12.76
CA ASP A 30 -4.63 9.57 -12.70
C ASP A 30 -5.97 10.23 -12.43
N GLU A 31 -6.93 10.07 -13.33
CA GLU A 31 -8.28 10.65 -13.23
C GLU A 31 -9.05 10.16 -11.99
N PHE A 32 -8.66 9.00 -11.45
CA PHE A 32 -9.23 8.44 -10.21
C PHE A 32 -8.49 8.88 -8.96
N SER A 33 -7.49 9.76 -9.07
CA SER A 33 -6.78 10.30 -7.90
C SER A 33 -7.75 11.00 -6.96
N LEU A 34 -7.69 10.64 -5.70
CA LEU A 34 -8.52 11.23 -4.64
C LEU A 34 -7.89 12.49 -4.05
N ARG A 35 -6.65 12.78 -4.42
CA ARG A 35 -5.86 13.93 -3.94
C ARG A 35 -5.50 14.92 -5.07
N GLY A 36 -6.32 14.99 -6.10
CA GLY A 36 -6.09 15.88 -7.26
C GLY A 36 -4.82 15.49 -8.01
N ASN A 37 -3.98 16.48 -8.32
CA ASN A 37 -2.72 16.26 -9.05
C ASN A 37 -1.58 15.77 -8.15
N LEU A 38 -1.81 15.57 -6.86
CA LEU A 38 -0.80 15.06 -5.97
C LEU A 38 -0.60 13.57 -6.23
N SER A 39 0.55 13.20 -6.73
CA SER A 39 0.88 11.83 -7.11
C SER A 39 2.30 11.53 -6.65
N TYR A 40 2.47 11.35 -5.33
CA TYR A 40 3.70 10.81 -4.77
C TYR A 40 3.56 9.30 -4.60
N PHE A 41 4.69 8.61 -4.70
CA PHE A 41 4.77 7.16 -4.51
C PHE A 41 5.97 6.88 -3.63
N ASP A 42 5.77 7.03 -2.33
CA ASP A 42 6.82 6.84 -1.33
C ASP A 42 6.92 5.39 -0.87
N SER A 43 5.89 4.61 -1.17
CA SER A 43 5.83 3.17 -0.89
C SER A 43 6.74 2.35 -1.81
N SER A 44 6.98 1.11 -1.44
CA SER A 44 7.62 0.10 -2.29
C SER A 44 6.60 -0.77 -2.99
N ALA A 45 6.87 -1.11 -4.25
CA ALA A 45 6.10 -2.09 -4.98
C ALA A 45 6.32 -3.50 -4.40
N LEU A 46 5.26 -4.29 -4.40
CA LEU A 46 5.28 -5.70 -4.04
C LEU A 46 4.80 -6.56 -5.20
N VAL A 47 5.27 -7.79 -5.27
CA VAL A 47 4.73 -8.80 -6.18
C VAL A 47 4.24 -9.97 -5.35
N ASP A 48 2.94 -10.25 -5.43
CA ASP A 48 2.39 -11.49 -4.93
C ASP A 48 2.64 -12.60 -5.96
N ALA A 49 3.56 -13.50 -5.63
CA ALA A 49 3.97 -14.57 -6.55
C ALA A 49 2.86 -15.61 -6.77
N GLU A 50 1.96 -15.80 -5.81
CA GLU A 50 0.87 -16.77 -5.92
C GLU A 50 -0.16 -16.34 -6.97
N THR A 51 -0.48 -15.07 -7.00
CA THR A 51 -1.44 -14.50 -7.95
C THR A 51 -0.79 -13.78 -9.13
N ASP A 52 0.54 -13.71 -9.17
CA ASP A 52 1.31 -12.98 -10.20
C ASP A 52 0.85 -11.53 -10.34
N THR A 53 0.70 -10.86 -9.21
CA THR A 53 0.12 -9.51 -9.14
C THR A 53 1.13 -8.53 -8.57
N LEU A 54 1.44 -7.48 -9.35
CA LEU A 54 2.11 -6.28 -8.84
C LEU A 54 1.12 -5.47 -8.03
N ILE A 55 1.54 -5.02 -6.86
CA ILE A 55 0.75 -4.21 -5.93
C ILE A 55 1.56 -2.97 -5.58
N TYR A 56 0.93 -1.80 -5.69
CA TYR A 56 1.60 -0.54 -5.42
C TYR A 56 0.65 0.44 -4.72
N PRO A 57 0.87 0.73 -3.42
CA PRO A 57 0.15 1.79 -2.72
C PRO A 57 0.57 3.17 -3.24
N GLY A 58 -0.38 4.08 -3.41
CA GLY A 58 -0.13 5.43 -3.88
C GLY A 58 -0.62 6.48 -2.90
N GLU A 59 0.17 7.53 -2.69
CA GLU A 59 -0.23 8.66 -1.85
C GLU A 59 -1.40 9.45 -2.47
N ASN A 60 -1.70 9.21 -3.74
CA ASN A 60 -2.91 9.72 -4.40
C ASN A 60 -4.22 9.03 -3.95
N GLY A 61 -4.13 8.09 -3.01
CA GLY A 61 -5.26 7.35 -2.46
C GLY A 61 -5.68 6.13 -3.27
N ILE A 62 -4.88 5.72 -4.24
CA ILE A 62 -5.15 4.55 -5.07
C ILE A 62 -4.18 3.43 -4.73
N LEU A 63 -4.72 2.26 -4.44
CA LEU A 63 -3.98 1.00 -4.43
C LEU A 63 -4.04 0.43 -5.85
N TYR A 64 -2.88 0.38 -6.51
CA TYR A 64 -2.74 -0.18 -7.86
C TYR A 64 -2.45 -1.66 -7.80
N LEU A 65 -3.21 -2.46 -8.55
CA LEU A 65 -2.98 -3.90 -8.69
C LEU A 65 -2.94 -4.24 -10.19
N MET A 66 -1.93 -5.01 -10.60
CA MET A 66 -1.74 -5.36 -12.00
C MET A 66 -1.25 -6.79 -12.12
N LYS A 67 -1.91 -7.60 -12.94
CA LYS A 67 -1.39 -8.90 -13.35
C LYS A 67 -0.17 -8.71 -14.23
N LEU A 68 0.92 -9.38 -13.88
CA LEU A 68 2.16 -9.31 -14.65
C LEU A 68 2.15 -10.27 -15.84
N ASN A 69 1.36 -11.35 -15.78
CA ASN A 69 1.33 -12.42 -16.78
C ASN A 69 2.73 -12.95 -17.07
N THR A 70 3.44 -13.27 -15.99
CA THR A 70 4.82 -13.71 -16.00
C THR A 70 4.98 -15.05 -16.73
N GLN A 71 5.95 -15.12 -17.61
CA GLN A 71 6.35 -16.34 -18.30
C GLN A 71 7.84 -16.57 -18.12
N TYR A 72 8.22 -17.82 -17.84
CA TYR A 72 9.59 -18.23 -17.70
C TYR A 72 9.95 -19.24 -18.79
N ASP A 73 10.96 -18.92 -19.60
CA ASP A 73 11.55 -19.85 -20.54
C ASP A 73 12.71 -20.59 -19.87
N GLU A 74 12.49 -21.86 -19.50
CA GLU A 74 13.50 -22.69 -18.86
C GLU A 74 14.72 -22.95 -19.75
N LYS A 75 14.55 -22.99 -21.07
CA LYS A 75 15.64 -23.25 -22.01
C LYS A 75 16.53 -22.03 -22.21
N GLY A 76 15.94 -20.89 -22.33
CA GLY A 76 16.63 -19.61 -22.47
C GLY A 76 17.06 -18.99 -21.14
N GLY A 77 16.52 -19.45 -20.03
CA GLY A 77 16.74 -18.84 -18.71
C GLY A 77 16.22 -17.40 -18.62
N THR A 78 15.19 -17.08 -19.42
CA THR A 78 14.65 -15.72 -19.52
C THR A 78 13.26 -15.62 -18.92
N LEU A 79 13.00 -14.50 -18.24
CA LEU A 79 11.71 -14.15 -17.69
C LEU A 79 11.12 -13.01 -18.52
N SER A 80 9.88 -13.15 -18.93
CA SER A 80 9.11 -12.09 -19.59
C SER A 80 7.83 -11.80 -18.82
N ILE A 81 7.35 -10.58 -18.96
CA ILE A 81 6.07 -10.13 -18.41
C ILE A 81 5.22 -9.50 -19.52
N ALA A 82 3.90 -9.64 -19.41
CA ALA A 82 2.93 -8.99 -20.26
C ALA A 82 1.87 -8.31 -19.39
N PRO A 83 2.18 -7.12 -18.82
CA PRO A 83 1.31 -6.45 -17.86
C PRO A 83 -0.12 -6.30 -18.38
N GLY A 84 -1.08 -6.72 -17.57
CA GLY A 84 -2.50 -6.59 -17.86
C GLY A 84 -3.05 -5.20 -17.51
N ASN A 85 -4.37 -5.07 -17.56
CA ASN A 85 -5.03 -3.85 -17.13
C ASN A 85 -4.82 -3.62 -15.64
N ILE A 86 -4.60 -2.35 -15.27
CA ILE A 86 -4.49 -1.94 -13.88
C ILE A 86 -5.88 -1.92 -13.25
N VAL A 87 -6.00 -2.57 -12.09
CA VAL A 87 -7.11 -2.37 -11.16
C VAL A 87 -6.72 -1.25 -10.21
N LYS A 88 -7.62 -0.30 -10.03
CA LYS A 88 -7.48 0.84 -9.12
C LYS A 88 -8.49 0.68 -8.01
N TRP A 89 -7.99 0.45 -6.82
CA TRP A 89 -8.81 0.26 -5.63
C TRP A 89 -8.55 1.38 -4.63
N HIS A 90 -9.59 1.80 -3.90
CA HIS A 90 -9.45 2.80 -2.84
C HIS A 90 -10.44 2.54 -1.71
N TYR A 91 -10.12 3.09 -0.55
CA TYR A 91 -10.95 3.07 0.64
C TYR A 91 -11.22 4.49 1.13
N TYR A 92 -12.47 4.74 1.49
CA TYR A 92 -12.88 5.99 2.14
C TYR A 92 -13.10 5.72 3.63
N GLY A 93 -12.14 6.11 4.45
CA GLY A 93 -12.28 6.08 5.90
C GLY A 93 -13.08 7.26 6.43
N THR A 94 -13.41 7.23 7.71
CA THR A 94 -14.20 8.29 8.35
C THR A 94 -13.52 9.66 8.32
N ARG A 95 -12.17 9.70 8.35
CA ARG A 95 -11.40 10.95 8.31
C ARG A 95 -11.31 11.57 6.94
N SER A 96 -11.51 10.80 5.88
CA SER A 96 -11.48 11.30 4.49
C SER A 96 -12.53 12.39 4.23
N SER A 97 -13.61 12.42 4.99
CA SER A 97 -14.65 13.47 4.90
C SER A 97 -14.15 14.86 5.31
N THR A 98 -13.06 14.96 6.07
CA THR A 98 -12.51 16.22 6.54
C THR A 98 -11.36 16.73 5.67
N SER A 99 -10.62 15.83 5.02
CA SER A 99 -9.53 16.17 4.11
C SER A 99 -9.15 14.99 3.23
N SER A 100 -8.88 15.23 1.96
CA SER A 100 -8.36 14.22 1.03
C SER A 100 -6.96 13.72 1.42
N PHE A 101 -6.25 14.45 2.26
CA PHE A 101 -4.96 14.05 2.82
C PHE A 101 -5.02 12.65 3.49
N TRP A 102 -6.12 12.36 4.20
CA TRP A 102 -6.30 11.11 4.96
C TRP A 102 -6.51 9.86 4.10
N ILE A 103 -6.58 9.99 2.80
CA ILE A 103 -6.80 8.86 1.89
C ILE A 103 -5.48 8.32 1.31
N GLY A 104 -4.38 9.06 1.42
CA GLY A 104 -3.08 8.67 0.89
C GLY A 104 -2.53 7.41 1.55
N MET A 105 -1.70 6.66 0.83
CA MET A 105 -0.98 5.50 1.32
C MET A 105 0.51 5.77 1.11
N GLU A 106 1.23 6.08 2.19
CA GLU A 106 2.67 6.38 2.18
C GLU A 106 3.49 5.14 2.59
N ASP A 107 2.87 4.20 3.30
CA ASP A 107 3.51 2.97 3.70
C ASP A 107 3.59 1.94 2.55
N SER A 108 4.51 1.00 2.66
CA SER A 108 4.54 -0.17 1.80
C SER A 108 3.62 -1.23 2.37
N ALA A 109 2.89 -1.94 1.52
CA ALA A 109 2.04 -3.02 1.97
C ALA A 109 2.84 -4.25 2.43
N ALA A 110 2.18 -5.17 3.13
CA ALA A 110 2.71 -6.48 3.46
C ALA A 110 1.76 -7.58 2.95
N ILE A 111 2.31 -8.74 2.55
CA ILE A 111 1.54 -9.84 1.97
C ILE A 111 1.78 -11.13 2.75
N TYR A 112 0.72 -11.86 3.01
CA TYR A 112 0.80 -13.20 3.57
C TYR A 112 -0.34 -14.09 3.06
N LYS A 113 -0.01 -15.19 2.37
CA LYS A 113 -0.96 -16.19 1.88
C LYS A 113 -2.18 -15.59 1.16
N GLY A 114 -1.94 -14.68 0.21
CA GLY A 114 -2.98 -14.06 -0.59
C GLY A 114 -3.75 -12.92 0.09
N TYR A 115 -3.38 -12.53 1.30
CA TYR A 115 -3.90 -11.35 1.99
C TYR A 115 -2.89 -10.21 1.97
N LEU A 116 -3.38 -9.03 1.69
CA LEU A 116 -2.64 -7.78 1.69
C LEU A 116 -3.00 -6.97 2.93
N PHE A 117 -1.99 -6.38 3.57
CA PHE A 117 -2.14 -5.47 4.69
C PHE A 117 -1.49 -4.13 4.33
N VAL A 118 -2.23 -3.05 4.44
CA VAL A 118 -1.77 -1.69 4.10
C VAL A 118 -2.49 -0.68 4.99
N ALA A 119 -1.80 0.37 5.39
CA ALA A 119 -2.41 1.47 6.12
C ALA A 119 -2.56 2.72 5.22
N ASP A 120 -3.44 3.63 5.62
CA ASP A 120 -3.58 4.94 5.00
C ASP A 120 -3.21 6.07 5.98
N ASN A 121 -3.14 7.30 5.45
CA ASN A 121 -2.84 8.49 6.26
C ASN A 121 -3.96 8.80 7.27
N GLY A 122 -5.13 8.20 7.10
CA GLY A 122 -6.26 8.34 8.01
C GLY A 122 -6.22 7.40 9.21
N GLY A 123 -5.21 6.54 9.30
CA GLY A 123 -5.09 5.55 10.37
C GLY A 123 -5.98 4.34 10.18
N ASN A 124 -6.33 4.00 8.94
CA ASN A 124 -7.06 2.78 8.63
C ASN A 124 -6.06 1.71 8.21
N LEU A 125 -5.80 0.73 9.07
CA LEU A 125 -5.11 -0.49 8.67
C LEU A 125 -6.13 -1.43 8.03
N MET A 126 -5.87 -1.83 6.80
CA MET A 126 -6.80 -2.61 5.98
C MET A 126 -6.22 -3.99 5.68
N CYS A 127 -7.09 -5.00 5.66
CA CYS A 127 -6.80 -6.32 5.12
C CYS A 127 -7.67 -6.54 3.87
N MET A 128 -7.04 -6.91 2.77
CA MET A 128 -7.68 -7.23 1.50
C MET A 128 -7.31 -8.64 1.05
N ASP A 129 -8.26 -9.38 0.53
CA ASP A 129 -8.01 -10.59 -0.25
C ASP A 129 -7.57 -10.20 -1.67
N ILE A 130 -6.32 -10.53 -2.05
CA ILE A 130 -5.72 -10.12 -3.33
C ILE A 130 -6.43 -10.77 -4.52
N LYS A 131 -6.96 -11.98 -4.35
CA LYS A 131 -7.60 -12.72 -5.44
C LYS A 131 -8.99 -12.21 -5.76
N THR A 132 -9.76 -11.86 -4.74
CA THR A 132 -11.15 -11.41 -4.88
C THR A 132 -11.28 -9.90 -4.87
N LEU A 133 -10.24 -9.18 -4.44
CA LEU A 133 -10.20 -7.73 -4.22
C LEU A 133 -11.23 -7.25 -3.18
N GLN A 134 -11.63 -8.16 -2.29
CA GLN A 134 -12.58 -7.84 -1.23
C GLN A 134 -11.84 -7.35 0.01
N LEU A 135 -12.35 -6.28 0.59
CA LEU A 135 -11.94 -5.83 1.91
C LEU A 135 -12.41 -6.87 2.94
N VAL A 136 -11.47 -7.40 3.71
CA VAL A 136 -11.76 -8.41 4.75
C VAL A 136 -12.10 -7.73 6.07
N TRP A 137 -11.26 -6.80 6.49
CA TRP A 137 -11.48 -5.97 7.68
C TRP A 137 -10.71 -4.66 7.58
N VAL A 138 -11.15 -3.68 8.37
CA VAL A 138 -10.46 -2.40 8.62
C VAL A 138 -10.35 -2.22 10.12
N GLN A 139 -9.16 -1.86 10.59
CA GLN A 139 -8.90 -1.51 11.98
C GLN A 139 -8.44 -0.06 12.08
N ASP A 140 -9.09 0.72 12.91
CA ASP A 140 -8.65 2.08 13.24
C ASP A 140 -7.42 2.02 14.16
N ILE A 141 -6.28 2.48 13.66
CA ILE A 141 -5.01 2.63 14.37
C ILE A 141 -4.72 4.09 14.71
N LEU A 142 -5.73 4.93 14.63
CA LEU A 142 -5.84 6.29 15.09
C LEU A 142 -5.12 7.34 14.26
N ASP A 143 -4.00 7.07 13.66
CA ASP A 143 -3.16 8.06 12.98
C ASP A 143 -2.50 7.48 11.73
N ASP A 144 -1.98 8.38 10.94
CA ASP A 144 -1.14 8.15 9.78
C ASP A 144 -0.01 7.15 10.08
N SER A 145 0.19 6.20 9.20
CA SER A 145 1.29 5.25 9.27
C SER A 145 2.17 5.36 8.03
N ASN A 146 3.44 5.67 8.26
CA ASN A 146 4.48 5.65 7.22
C ASN A 146 5.37 4.41 7.35
N SER A 147 4.98 3.47 8.20
CA SER A 147 5.73 2.25 8.45
C SER A 147 5.07 1.04 7.80
N THR A 148 5.86 0.30 7.02
CA THR A 148 5.42 -0.97 6.47
C THR A 148 4.98 -1.93 7.58
N PRO A 149 3.78 -2.52 7.51
CA PRO A 149 3.33 -3.51 8.47
C PRO A 149 4.28 -4.71 8.53
N VAL A 150 4.75 -5.06 9.72
CA VAL A 150 5.62 -6.22 9.94
C VAL A 150 4.78 -7.42 10.34
N LEU A 151 4.94 -8.53 9.63
CA LEU A 151 4.19 -9.76 9.85
C LEU A 151 5.00 -10.76 10.68
N SER A 152 4.38 -11.36 11.69
CA SER A 152 5.00 -12.38 12.55
C SER A 152 4.06 -13.55 12.79
N VAL A 153 4.57 -14.77 12.60
CA VAL A 153 3.83 -15.99 12.98
C VAL A 153 4.29 -16.44 14.36
N GLU A 154 3.38 -16.37 15.33
CA GLU A 154 3.64 -16.71 16.72
C GLU A 154 2.65 -17.78 17.18
N ASN A 155 3.17 -18.93 17.60
CA ASN A 155 2.35 -20.08 18.04
C ASN A 155 1.26 -20.47 17.02
N GLY A 156 1.60 -20.38 15.72
CA GLY A 156 0.72 -20.73 14.61
C GLY A 156 -0.31 -19.67 14.22
N LYS A 157 -0.31 -18.51 14.86
CA LYS A 157 -1.16 -17.36 14.53
C LYS A 157 -0.36 -16.25 13.89
N LEU A 158 -0.96 -15.56 12.92
CA LEU A 158 -0.34 -14.40 12.27
C LEU A 158 -0.70 -13.11 13.03
N TYR A 159 0.31 -12.30 13.29
CA TYR A 159 0.15 -10.97 13.86
C TYR A 159 0.80 -9.91 12.98
N ILE A 160 0.25 -8.71 13.07
CA ILE A 160 0.76 -7.51 12.42
C ILE A 160 1.30 -6.58 13.51
N TYR A 161 2.50 -6.06 13.27
CA TYR A 161 3.08 -4.97 14.03
C TYR A 161 3.17 -3.74 13.14
N VAL A 162 2.60 -2.64 13.60
CA VAL A 162 2.60 -1.37 12.87
C VAL A 162 2.77 -0.23 13.85
N SER A 163 3.46 0.83 13.45
CA SER A 163 3.55 2.08 14.20
C SER A 163 2.82 3.18 13.45
N THR A 164 2.30 4.15 14.20
CA THR A 164 1.68 5.33 13.64
C THR A 164 2.51 6.56 13.94
N SER A 165 2.46 7.53 13.05
CA SER A 165 3.10 8.81 13.23
C SER A 165 2.27 9.68 14.15
N PHE A 166 2.94 10.50 14.97
CA PHE A 166 2.27 11.58 15.67
C PHE A 166 2.04 12.75 14.72
N ARG A 167 0.78 13.13 14.57
CA ARG A 167 0.42 14.28 13.76
C ARG A 167 -0.02 15.45 14.60
N LEU A 168 0.81 16.48 14.56
CA LEU A 168 0.44 17.80 15.05
C LEU A 168 -0.65 18.38 14.15
N GLY A 169 -1.73 18.81 14.75
CA GLY A 169 -2.76 19.58 14.08
C GLY A 169 -4.16 18.98 14.19
N TRP A 170 -4.35 17.70 13.96
CA TRP A 170 -5.64 17.10 14.18
C TRP A 170 -5.78 16.39 15.54
N ARG A 171 -4.65 16.10 16.18
CA ARG A 171 -4.55 15.66 17.58
C ARG A 171 -3.92 16.72 18.45
N SER A 172 -4.45 17.93 18.40
CA SER A 172 -3.85 19.13 19.00
C SER A 172 -3.64 19.07 20.52
N SER A 173 -4.29 18.17 21.20
CA SER A 173 -4.15 17.98 22.65
C SER A 173 -3.27 16.82 23.05
N ASP A 174 -2.86 16.01 22.08
CA ASP A 174 -2.09 14.83 22.40
C ASP A 174 -0.63 15.18 22.61
N THR A 175 -0.09 14.62 23.63
CA THR A 175 1.34 14.56 23.83
C THR A 175 1.93 13.67 22.74
N ALA A 176 3.20 13.91 22.44
CA ALA A 176 3.91 13.17 21.41
C ALA A 176 4.13 11.71 21.82
N THR A 177 3.10 10.90 21.77
CA THR A 177 3.21 9.46 21.86
C THR A 177 3.15 8.87 20.47
N VAL A 178 4.05 7.94 20.19
CA VAL A 178 4.08 7.17 18.94
C VAL A 178 3.66 5.75 19.29
N PRO A 179 2.42 5.36 19.07
CA PRO A 179 1.97 4.02 19.40
C PRO A 179 2.52 2.97 18.44
N VAL A 180 2.88 1.83 19.00
CA VAL A 180 3.10 0.58 18.28
C VAL A 180 1.96 -0.36 18.61
N TRP A 181 1.41 -0.97 17.60
CA TRP A 181 0.25 -1.85 17.69
C TRP A 181 0.65 -3.29 17.40
N LYS A 182 0.11 -4.24 18.15
CA LYS A 182 0.06 -5.64 17.77
C LYS A 182 -1.39 -6.00 17.47
N ILE A 183 -1.64 -6.50 16.27
CA ILE A 183 -2.97 -6.77 15.73
C ILE A 183 -3.03 -8.22 15.26
N ASN A 184 -4.14 -8.89 15.54
CA ASN A 184 -4.42 -10.21 14.96
C ASN A 184 -4.70 -10.03 13.46
N ALA A 185 -3.88 -10.63 12.60
CA ALA A 185 -3.99 -10.45 11.15
C ALA A 185 -5.23 -11.11 10.55
N GLU A 186 -5.80 -12.11 11.22
CA GLU A 186 -7.00 -12.80 10.74
C GLU A 186 -8.29 -12.00 11.02
N THR A 187 -8.34 -11.31 12.16
CA THR A 187 -9.57 -10.64 12.63
C THR A 187 -9.50 -9.11 12.62
N GLY A 188 -8.30 -8.53 12.55
CA GLY A 188 -8.08 -7.09 12.74
C GLY A 188 -8.15 -6.64 14.21
N GLU A 189 -8.33 -7.55 15.17
CA GLU A 189 -8.44 -7.23 16.58
C GLU A 189 -7.10 -6.75 17.16
N ILE A 190 -7.13 -5.63 17.89
CA ILE A 190 -5.97 -5.10 18.61
C ILE A 190 -5.68 -6.02 19.81
N ILE A 191 -4.50 -6.62 19.82
CA ILE A 191 -4.02 -7.46 20.94
C ILE A 191 -3.44 -6.57 22.04
N TRP A 192 -2.63 -5.60 21.66
CA TRP A 192 -2.12 -4.55 22.54
C TRP A 192 -1.66 -3.33 21.75
N GLN A 193 -1.56 -2.22 22.45
CA GLN A 193 -0.93 -0.98 22.04
C GLN A 193 0.12 -0.60 23.08
N GLN A 194 1.26 -0.12 22.63
CA GLN A 194 2.32 0.41 23.48
C GLN A 194 2.73 1.79 22.99
N ASP A 195 2.64 2.78 23.85
CA ASP A 195 3.06 4.15 23.57
C ASP A 195 4.54 4.34 23.94
N TYR A 196 5.23 5.13 23.10
CA TYR A 196 6.67 5.49 23.26
C TYR A 196 6.87 7.00 23.25
#